data_d4ff34c55429d531258372fed157ba0e
#
_entry.id   d4ff34c55429d531258372fed157ba0e
#
_cell.length_a   1.000
_cell.length_b   1.000
_cell.length_c   1.000
_cell.angle_alpha   90.00
_cell.angle_beta   90.00
_cell.angle_gamma   90.00
#
_symmetry.space_group_name_H-M   'P 1'
#
loop_
_entity.id
_entity.type
_entity.pdbx_description
1 polymer ?
#
loop_
_entity_poly.entity_id
_entity_poly.type
_entity_poly.pdbx_seq_one_letter_code
_entity_poly.pdbx_strand_id
1 'polypeptide(L)'
;MIAFSHIGICVSDIARAKRFYCDGLGFKETITYKVGNEAGPIMEIPGEIVLNSVMIRRDGINIELLDFESPRIQGGGQRRSMTQTGLTHLSLLVNDVDAVAAHAVACGGILIKHTRTTMPQGDFVYMTDPDGTRVELMRLNSGPVPTS
;
A
#
# COMPACT_ATOMS: atom_id res chain seq x y z
N MET A 1 -26.82 -3.23 -6.75
CA MET A 1 -26.02 -2.24 -5.99
C MET A 1 -24.54 -2.52 -6.26
N ILE A 2 -23.73 -1.50 -6.55
CA ILE A 2 -22.28 -1.60 -6.68
C ILE A 2 -21.68 -0.71 -5.59
N ALA A 3 -20.72 -1.26 -4.83
CA ALA A 3 -19.97 -0.54 -3.83
C ALA A 3 -18.48 -0.89 -3.96
N PHE A 4 -17.59 0.07 -3.69
CA PHE A 4 -16.17 -0.20 -3.63
C PHE A 4 -15.87 -1.02 -2.37
N SER A 5 -15.14 -2.13 -2.51
CA SER A 5 -14.78 -3.00 -1.39
C SER A 5 -13.36 -2.72 -0.89
N HIS A 6 -12.36 -3.06 -1.68
CA HIS A 6 -10.95 -2.93 -1.29
C HIS A 6 -10.02 -2.88 -2.51
N ILE A 7 -8.75 -2.60 -2.25
CA ILE A 7 -7.61 -2.76 -3.16
C ILE A 7 -6.74 -3.88 -2.62
N GLY A 8 -6.43 -4.91 -3.44
CA GLY A 8 -5.51 -5.97 -3.07
C GLY A 8 -4.06 -5.60 -3.35
N ILE A 9 -3.17 -5.87 -2.38
CA ILE A 9 -1.71 -5.71 -2.51
C ILE A 9 -1.05 -7.00 -2.05
N CYS A 10 -0.36 -7.68 -2.97
CA CYS A 10 0.47 -8.83 -2.63
C CYS A 10 1.76 -8.35 -1.96
N VAL A 11 2.07 -8.92 -0.80
CA VAL A 11 3.24 -8.56 0.02
C VAL A 11 4.07 -9.80 0.35
N SER A 12 5.38 -9.64 0.48
CA SER A 12 6.28 -10.76 0.74
C SER A 12 6.45 -11.10 2.22
N ASP A 13 5.98 -10.24 3.11
CA ASP A 13 6.04 -10.39 4.56
C ASP A 13 4.98 -9.51 5.20
N ILE A 14 3.99 -10.14 5.80
CA ILE A 14 2.85 -9.45 6.40
C ILE A 14 3.25 -8.55 7.58
N ALA A 15 4.25 -8.93 8.36
CA ALA A 15 4.70 -8.14 9.51
C ALA A 15 5.40 -6.85 9.03
N ARG A 16 6.24 -6.94 8.01
CA ARG A 16 6.86 -5.78 7.36
C ARG A 16 5.82 -4.85 6.73
N ALA A 17 4.86 -5.42 6.02
CA ALA A 17 3.79 -4.65 5.39
C ALA A 17 2.94 -3.93 6.45
N LYS A 18 2.52 -4.60 7.52
CA LYS A 18 1.79 -4.00 8.62
C LYS A 18 2.58 -2.88 9.29
N ARG A 19 3.87 -3.06 9.53
CA ARG A 19 4.72 -2.01 10.09
C ARG A 19 4.72 -0.77 9.20
N PHE A 20 4.81 -0.93 7.88
CA PHE A 20 4.78 0.20 6.95
C PHE A 20 3.39 0.85 6.88
N TYR A 21 2.36 0.07 6.57
CA TYR A 21 1.01 0.62 6.36
C TYR A 21 0.33 1.05 7.67
N CYS A 22 0.46 0.27 8.75
CA CYS A 22 -0.23 0.57 10.00
C CYS A 22 0.57 1.54 10.86
N ASP A 23 1.83 1.21 11.19
CA ASP A 23 2.63 2.07 12.08
C ASP A 23 3.12 3.30 11.32
N GLY A 24 3.57 3.14 10.06
CA GLY A 24 4.12 4.22 9.23
C GLY A 24 3.08 5.15 8.63
N LEU A 25 1.99 4.61 8.09
CA LEU A 25 0.98 5.38 7.36
C LEU A 25 -0.37 5.48 8.09
N GLY A 26 -0.52 4.89 9.27
CA GLY A 26 -1.68 5.05 10.15
C GLY A 26 -2.94 4.30 9.72
N PHE A 27 -2.84 3.28 8.87
CA PHE A 27 -3.94 2.35 8.64
C PHE A 27 -4.24 1.54 9.91
N LYS A 28 -5.46 1.04 10.04
CA LYS A 28 -5.89 0.18 11.14
C LYS A 28 -6.23 -1.21 10.61
N GLU A 29 -5.66 -2.24 11.21
CA GLU A 29 -6.07 -3.62 10.96
C GLU A 29 -7.52 -3.82 11.39
N THR A 30 -8.32 -4.47 10.56
CA THR A 30 -9.74 -4.72 10.83
C THR A 30 -10.06 -6.20 10.89
N ILE A 31 -9.69 -6.97 9.88
CA ILE A 31 -10.00 -8.39 9.77
C ILE A 31 -8.79 -9.14 9.24
N THR A 32 -8.56 -10.35 9.75
CA THR A 32 -7.55 -11.27 9.25
C THR A 32 -8.22 -12.59 8.86
N TYR A 33 -7.87 -13.10 7.69
CA TYR A 33 -8.32 -14.38 7.18
C TYR A 33 -7.14 -15.30 6.92
N LYS A 34 -7.36 -16.59 7.12
CA LYS A 34 -6.56 -17.65 6.51
C LYS A 34 -7.36 -18.23 5.36
N VAL A 35 -6.77 -18.27 4.18
CA VAL A 35 -7.43 -18.68 2.95
C VAL A 35 -6.66 -19.85 2.35
N GLY A 36 -7.38 -20.87 1.95
CA GLY A 36 -6.83 -22.11 1.40
C GLY A 36 -7.29 -22.38 -0.03
N ASN A 37 -7.25 -23.63 -0.41
CA ASN A 37 -7.51 -24.12 -1.77
C ASN A 37 -8.91 -23.77 -2.31
N GLU A 38 -9.87 -23.49 -1.42
CA GLU A 38 -11.22 -23.07 -1.79
C GLU A 38 -11.24 -21.77 -2.61
N ALA A 39 -10.20 -20.92 -2.45
CA ALA A 39 -10.06 -19.67 -3.19
C ALA A 39 -9.36 -19.84 -4.55
N GLY A 40 -8.87 -21.03 -4.89
CA GLY A 40 -8.15 -21.28 -6.14
C GLY A 40 -8.82 -20.73 -7.39
N PRO A 41 -10.11 -21.00 -7.62
CA PRO A 41 -10.81 -20.52 -8.82
C PRO A 41 -10.87 -19.00 -8.95
N ILE A 42 -11.13 -18.28 -7.85
CA ILE A 42 -11.23 -16.80 -7.89
C ILE A 42 -9.86 -16.12 -7.96
N MET A 43 -8.81 -16.79 -7.47
CA MET A 43 -7.43 -16.29 -7.51
C MET A 43 -6.67 -16.72 -8.75
N GLU A 44 -7.25 -17.58 -9.58
CA GLU A 44 -6.60 -18.14 -10.78
C GLU A 44 -5.29 -18.89 -10.44
N ILE A 45 -5.22 -19.49 -9.24
CA ILE A 45 -4.05 -20.22 -8.76
C ILE A 45 -4.36 -21.72 -8.80
N PRO A 46 -3.68 -22.49 -9.64
CA PRO A 46 -3.75 -23.95 -9.58
C PRO A 46 -2.87 -24.50 -8.45
N GLY A 47 -3.36 -25.47 -7.70
CA GLY A 47 -2.60 -26.18 -6.67
C GLY A 47 -2.84 -25.66 -5.26
N GLU A 48 -1.85 -25.83 -4.40
CA GLU A 48 -1.96 -25.49 -2.99
C GLU A 48 -1.95 -23.99 -2.76
N ILE A 49 -2.90 -23.52 -1.95
CA ILE A 49 -2.96 -22.14 -1.48
C ILE A 49 -2.86 -22.12 0.04
N VAL A 50 -1.90 -21.38 0.56
CA VAL A 50 -1.79 -20.98 1.96
C VAL A 50 -1.56 -19.48 1.98
N LEU A 51 -2.61 -18.74 2.30
CA LEU A 51 -2.63 -17.27 2.23
C LEU A 51 -3.04 -16.68 3.58
N ASN A 52 -2.25 -15.75 4.08
CA ASN A 52 -2.65 -14.83 5.13
C ASN A 52 -3.17 -13.53 4.48
N SER A 53 -4.45 -13.27 4.62
CA SER A 53 -5.10 -12.03 4.14
C SER A 53 -5.40 -11.13 5.32
N VAL A 54 -4.89 -9.90 5.29
CA VAL A 54 -5.11 -8.91 6.34
C VAL A 54 -5.75 -7.67 5.75
N MET A 55 -6.96 -7.37 6.18
CA MET A 55 -7.66 -6.15 5.81
C MET A 55 -7.22 -5.01 6.71
N ILE A 56 -6.76 -3.92 6.11
CA ILE A 56 -6.43 -2.67 6.79
C ILE A 56 -7.30 -1.54 6.24
N ARG A 57 -7.59 -0.54 7.08
CA ARG A 57 -8.49 0.57 6.71
C ARG A 57 -7.96 1.91 7.17
N ARG A 58 -8.13 2.92 6.31
CA ARG A 58 -7.93 4.34 6.64
C ARG A 58 -8.89 5.20 5.80
N ASP A 59 -9.50 6.21 6.41
CA ASP A 59 -10.35 7.22 5.75
C ASP A 59 -11.42 6.60 4.81
N GLY A 60 -12.02 5.49 5.23
CA GLY A 60 -13.02 4.75 4.44
C GLY A 60 -12.46 3.86 3.34
N ILE A 61 -11.16 3.90 3.07
CA ILE A 61 -10.48 3.04 2.09
C ILE A 61 -9.99 1.77 2.75
N ASN A 62 -10.32 0.62 2.16
CA ASN A 62 -9.82 -0.67 2.57
C ASN A 62 -8.70 -1.12 1.63
N ILE A 63 -7.65 -1.69 2.21
CA ILE A 63 -6.58 -2.41 1.50
C ILE A 63 -6.53 -3.82 2.06
N GLU A 64 -6.46 -4.80 1.19
CA GLU A 64 -6.22 -6.20 1.54
C GLU A 64 -4.75 -6.52 1.28
N LEU A 65 -4.00 -6.84 2.33
CA LEU A 65 -2.62 -7.31 2.24
C LEU A 65 -2.65 -8.83 2.08
N LEU A 66 -2.08 -9.33 0.99
CA LEU A 66 -2.07 -10.74 0.60
C LEU A 66 -0.66 -11.29 0.76
N ASP A 67 -0.44 -12.12 1.77
CA ASP A 67 0.83 -12.79 2.06
C ASP A 67 0.71 -14.29 1.79
N PHE A 68 1.25 -14.75 0.66
CA PHE A 68 1.20 -16.15 0.25
C PHE A 68 2.39 -16.93 0.81
N GLU A 69 2.12 -17.90 1.68
CA GLU A 69 3.08 -18.94 2.05
C GLU A 69 3.22 -19.97 0.91
N SER A 70 2.11 -20.27 0.21
CA SER A 70 2.03 -21.09 -1.00
C SER A 70 0.95 -20.52 -1.93
N PRO A 71 1.20 -20.42 -3.26
CA PRO A 71 2.47 -20.63 -3.95
C PRO A 71 3.47 -19.51 -3.62
N ARG A 72 4.75 -19.77 -3.94
CA ARG A 72 5.80 -18.76 -3.72
C ARG A 72 5.50 -17.45 -4.45
N ILE A 73 5.59 -16.35 -3.73
CA ILE A 73 5.41 -15.00 -4.25
C ILE A 73 6.41 -14.71 -5.38
N GLN A 74 5.94 -14.08 -6.43
CA GLN A 74 6.71 -13.71 -7.61
C GLN A 74 6.94 -12.19 -7.66
N GLY A 75 8.13 -11.78 -8.12
CA GLY A 75 8.48 -10.36 -8.22
C GLY A 75 8.88 -9.75 -6.88
N GLY A 76 8.62 -8.47 -6.69
CA GLY A 76 8.98 -7.70 -5.50
C GLY A 76 10.26 -6.89 -5.68
N GLY A 77 10.36 -5.77 -4.96
CA GLY A 77 11.54 -4.88 -4.94
C GLY A 77 11.73 -4.01 -6.18
N GLN A 78 11.11 -4.32 -7.30
CA GLN A 78 11.19 -3.50 -8.52
C GLN A 78 9.90 -2.70 -8.73
N ARG A 79 10.06 -1.39 -8.87
CA ARG A 79 8.96 -0.49 -9.20
C ARG A 79 8.55 -0.65 -10.66
N ARG A 80 7.25 -0.75 -10.90
CA ARG A 80 6.71 -0.64 -12.25
C ARG A 80 6.93 0.77 -12.81
N SER A 81 7.10 0.88 -14.13
CA SER A 81 7.08 2.20 -14.79
C SER A 81 5.73 2.89 -14.57
N MET A 82 5.73 4.23 -14.44
CA MET A 82 4.49 5.02 -14.40
C MET A 82 3.67 4.93 -15.69
N THR A 83 4.32 4.58 -16.80
CA THR A 83 3.66 4.42 -18.10
C THR A 83 3.18 2.99 -18.38
N GLN A 84 3.40 2.06 -17.45
CA GLN A 84 2.88 0.70 -17.56
C GLN A 84 1.40 0.69 -17.15
N THR A 85 0.54 0.15 -18.01
CA THR A 85 -0.92 0.07 -17.76
C THR A 85 -1.23 -0.69 -16.46
N GLY A 86 -2.24 -0.23 -15.73
CA GLY A 86 -2.70 -0.77 -14.45
C GLY A 86 -2.52 0.23 -13.29
N LEU A 87 -2.72 -0.23 -12.07
CA LEU A 87 -2.54 0.60 -10.87
C LEU A 87 -1.09 1.09 -10.78
N THR A 88 -0.89 2.39 -10.63
CA THR A 88 0.43 3.02 -10.58
C THR A 88 0.91 3.29 -9.16
N HIS A 89 0.02 3.78 -8.29
CA HIS A 89 0.35 4.16 -6.90
C HIS A 89 -0.90 4.30 -6.04
N LEU A 90 -0.69 4.34 -4.74
CA LEU A 90 -1.61 4.88 -3.74
C LEU A 90 -1.22 6.33 -3.48
N SER A 91 -2.18 7.23 -3.25
CA SER A 91 -1.88 8.62 -2.91
C SER A 91 -2.52 9.00 -1.56
N LEU A 92 -1.73 9.65 -0.70
CA LEU A 92 -2.14 10.09 0.62
C LEU A 92 -1.95 11.60 0.76
N LEU A 93 -3.01 12.30 1.18
CA LEU A 93 -2.92 13.69 1.62
C LEU A 93 -2.29 13.73 3.01
N VAL A 94 -1.27 14.58 3.17
CA VAL A 94 -0.55 14.75 4.43
C VAL A 94 -0.35 16.23 4.74
N ASN A 95 -0.21 16.59 6.02
CA ASN A 95 0.06 17.98 6.41
C ASN A 95 1.54 18.36 6.24
N ASP A 96 2.44 17.40 6.40
CA ASP A 96 3.89 17.56 6.26
C ASP A 96 4.48 16.36 5.54
N VAL A 97 4.87 16.57 4.29
CA VAL A 97 5.41 15.52 3.41
C VAL A 97 6.70 14.94 3.97
N ASP A 98 7.58 15.79 4.50
CA ASP A 98 8.92 15.36 4.93
C ASP A 98 8.86 14.62 6.27
N ALA A 99 8.01 15.07 7.21
CA ALA A 99 7.81 14.39 8.49
C ALA A 99 7.17 13.01 8.29
N VAL A 100 6.12 12.92 7.46
CA VAL A 100 5.46 11.64 7.18
C VAL A 100 6.38 10.69 6.42
N ALA A 101 7.14 11.19 5.44
CA ALA A 101 8.11 10.37 4.72
C ALA A 101 9.20 9.82 5.64
N ALA A 102 9.76 10.64 6.55
CA ALA A 102 10.76 10.20 7.52
C ALA A 102 10.21 9.12 8.46
N HIS A 103 8.98 9.29 8.95
CA HIS A 103 8.32 8.30 9.81
C HIS A 103 8.06 6.98 9.06
N ALA A 104 7.53 7.05 7.84
CA ALA A 104 7.27 5.86 7.03
C ALA A 104 8.57 5.11 6.66
N VAL A 105 9.68 5.82 6.43
CA VAL A 105 11.02 5.21 6.24
C VAL A 105 11.47 4.47 7.50
N ALA A 106 11.30 5.04 8.70
CA ALA A 106 11.59 4.36 9.96
C ALA A 106 10.74 3.09 10.15
N CYS A 107 9.59 3.01 9.48
CA CYS A 107 8.69 1.85 9.46
C CYS A 107 8.93 0.89 8.27
N GLY A 108 10.03 1.06 7.53
CA GLY A 108 10.43 0.15 6.46
C GLY A 108 10.14 0.60 5.03
N GLY A 109 9.57 1.79 4.85
CA GLY A 109 9.38 2.40 3.52
C GLY A 109 10.70 2.86 2.90
N ILE A 110 10.70 3.03 1.58
CA ILE A 110 11.86 3.49 0.82
C ILE A 110 11.52 4.82 0.13
N LEU A 111 12.12 5.91 0.57
CA LEU A 111 11.91 7.23 -0.03
C LEU A 111 12.61 7.36 -1.38
N ILE A 112 11.86 7.80 -2.39
CA ILE A 112 12.39 8.06 -3.74
C ILE A 112 12.77 9.56 -3.83
N LYS A 113 13.89 9.92 -3.22
CA LYS A 113 14.30 11.33 -2.99
C LYS A 113 14.22 12.23 -4.23
N HIS A 114 14.60 11.73 -5.40
CA HIS A 114 14.62 12.52 -6.65
C HIS A 114 13.22 12.86 -7.18
N THR A 115 12.15 12.30 -6.60
CA THR A 115 10.77 12.63 -6.96
C THR A 115 10.19 13.76 -6.13
N ARG A 116 10.95 14.30 -5.14
CA ARG A 116 10.51 15.46 -4.37
C ARG A 116 10.29 16.64 -5.29
N THR A 117 9.05 17.09 -5.36
CA THR A 117 8.62 18.13 -6.30
C THR A 117 7.69 19.10 -5.59
N THR A 118 7.97 20.41 -5.77
CA THR A 118 7.07 21.48 -5.37
C THR A 118 6.47 22.10 -6.61
N MET A 119 5.14 22.20 -6.63
CA MET A 119 4.35 22.79 -7.69
C MET A 119 3.42 23.85 -7.10
N PRO A 120 2.78 24.72 -7.92
CA PRO A 120 1.81 25.70 -7.42
C PRO A 120 0.68 25.08 -6.59
N GLN A 121 0.32 23.82 -6.86
CA GLN A 121 -0.75 23.09 -6.15
C GLN A 121 -0.31 22.55 -4.79
N GLY A 122 0.98 22.30 -4.57
CA GLY A 122 1.49 21.71 -3.34
C GLY A 122 2.85 21.04 -3.45
N ASP A 123 3.17 20.25 -2.46
CA ASP A 123 4.39 19.45 -2.38
C ASP A 123 4.07 17.97 -2.53
N PHE A 124 4.95 17.27 -3.23
CA PHE A 124 4.77 15.87 -3.61
C PHE A 124 6.07 15.09 -3.44
N VAL A 125 5.98 13.84 -3.05
CA VAL A 125 7.09 12.88 -3.11
C VAL A 125 6.56 11.46 -3.26
N TYR A 126 7.28 10.62 -3.98
CA TYR A 126 7.04 9.19 -4.00
C TYR A 126 7.94 8.45 -3.01
N MET A 127 7.37 7.40 -2.45
CA MET A 127 8.08 6.36 -1.73
C MET A 127 7.54 5.00 -2.15
N THR A 128 8.15 3.92 -1.68
CA THR A 128 7.56 2.59 -1.81
C THR A 128 7.38 1.94 -0.45
N ASP A 129 6.45 0.99 -0.40
CA ASP A 129 6.44 -0.02 0.65
C ASP A 129 7.69 -0.91 0.55
N PRO A 130 7.90 -1.86 1.49
CA PRO A 130 9.06 -2.76 1.43
C PRO A 130 9.14 -3.64 0.19
N ASP A 131 8.03 -3.86 -0.52
CA ASP A 131 7.92 -4.73 -1.69
C ASP A 131 7.90 -3.97 -3.03
N GLY A 132 7.98 -2.65 -3.01
CA GLY A 132 8.08 -1.81 -4.19
C GLY A 132 6.75 -1.20 -4.65
N THR A 133 5.64 -1.40 -3.93
CA THR A 133 4.37 -0.71 -4.18
C THR A 133 4.55 0.78 -3.98
N ARG A 134 4.25 1.57 -5.01
CA ARG A 134 4.46 3.02 -4.96
C ARG A 134 3.37 3.71 -4.15
N VAL A 135 3.80 4.62 -3.28
CA VAL A 135 2.95 5.49 -2.47
C VAL A 135 3.36 6.94 -2.73
N GLU A 136 2.40 7.79 -3.05
CA GLU A 136 2.56 9.23 -3.14
C GLU A 136 2.16 9.87 -1.82
N LEU A 137 3.01 10.74 -1.31
CA LEU A 137 2.67 11.67 -0.24
C LEU A 137 2.50 13.05 -0.86
N MET A 138 1.35 13.67 -0.64
CA MET A 138 1.06 14.99 -1.21
C MET A 138 0.49 15.94 -0.15
N ARG A 139 0.95 17.18 -0.16
CA ARG A 139 0.40 18.28 0.60
C ARG A 139 -0.14 19.33 -0.37
N LEU A 140 -1.41 19.62 -0.30
CA LEU A 140 -2.04 20.65 -1.13
C LEU A 140 -2.01 22.01 -0.43
N ASN A 141 -1.82 23.09 -1.22
CA ASN A 141 -1.84 24.47 -0.72
C ASN A 141 -3.27 24.97 -0.45
N SER A 142 -4.30 24.28 -0.92
CA SER A 142 -5.71 24.72 -0.93
C SER A 142 -6.54 24.31 0.29
N GLY A 143 -5.93 23.87 1.38
CA GLY A 143 -6.68 23.61 2.61
C GLY A 143 -6.14 22.47 3.48
N PRO A 144 -6.65 22.33 4.70
CA PRO A 144 -6.25 21.25 5.61
C PRO A 144 -6.70 19.89 5.06
N VAL A 145 -5.91 18.86 5.37
CA VAL A 145 -6.34 17.47 5.20
C VAL A 145 -7.60 17.25 6.03
N PRO A 146 -8.67 16.69 5.49
CA PRO A 146 -9.84 16.34 6.28
C PRO A 146 -9.42 15.47 7.47
N THR A 147 -9.77 15.89 8.67
CA THR A 147 -9.62 15.06 9.87
C THR A 147 -10.77 14.06 9.90
N SER A 148 -10.47 12.78 9.73
CA SER A 148 -11.41 11.66 9.90
C SER A 148 -11.74 11.42 11.35
#